data_79da27a72774fdbfda2805af2b1e58ca
#
_entry.id   79da27a72774fdbfda2805af2b1e58ca
#
_cell.length_a   1.000
_cell.length_b   1.000
_cell.length_c   1.000
_cell.angle_alpha   90.00
_cell.angle_beta   90.00
_cell.angle_gamma   90.00
#
_symmetry.space_group_name_H-M   'P 1'
#
loop_
_entity.id
_entity.type
_entity.pdbx_description
1 polymer ?
#
loop_
_entity_poly.entity_id
_entity_poly.type
_entity_poly.pdbx_seq_one_letter_code
_entity_poly.pdbx_strand_id
1 'polypeptide(L)'
;MSLKYTCPGCGTPLGYDGLCWKCKCEQERKTALAWTPEQIAAKQKNLIQNIHRLADMEDPECTDFWQLLGYRDAITPEIQRAALAAGVFWPCEIYYHAPADVGEGLIHALLSTEDSSEASNLMCCLAFQGDGRALETLLELENHPRSWRKKLYVDPSIYAQCGGWTFNKKGQR
;
A
#
# COMPACT_ATOMS: atom_id res chain seq x y z
N MET A 1 28.20 23.02 -3.03
CA MET A 1 27.14 23.56 -3.91
C MET A 1 26.21 24.42 -3.08
N SER A 2 26.00 25.68 -3.45
CA SER A 2 25.07 26.57 -2.74
C SER A 2 23.64 26.27 -3.22
N LEU A 3 22.75 25.94 -2.28
CA LEU A 3 21.33 25.76 -2.57
C LEU A 3 20.73 27.16 -2.80
N LYS A 4 20.20 27.42 -4.01
CA LYS A 4 19.77 28.76 -4.45
C LYS A 4 18.33 29.11 -4.06
N TYR A 5 17.55 28.11 -3.67
CA TYR A 5 16.14 28.29 -3.42
C TYR A 5 15.79 27.88 -1.98
N THR A 6 14.67 28.36 -1.50
CA THR A 6 14.11 27.96 -0.21
C THR A 6 12.66 27.56 -0.38
N CYS A 7 12.24 26.52 0.30
CA CYS A 7 10.84 26.11 0.30
C CYS A 7 9.95 27.23 0.86
N PRO A 8 8.98 27.73 0.11
CA PRO A 8 8.09 28.80 0.60
C PRO A 8 7.19 28.36 1.77
N GLY A 9 7.02 27.05 1.95
CA GLY A 9 6.19 26.51 3.04
C GLY A 9 6.91 26.36 4.39
N CYS A 10 8.23 26.10 4.40
CA CYS A 10 8.96 25.80 5.64
C CYS A 10 10.39 26.38 5.70
N GLY A 11 10.84 27.10 4.68
CA GLY A 11 12.18 27.69 4.63
C GLY A 11 13.33 26.71 4.39
N THR A 12 13.06 25.44 4.14
CA THR A 12 14.11 24.44 3.86
C THR A 12 14.87 24.81 2.59
N PRO A 13 16.24 24.83 2.61
CA PRO A 13 17.04 25.09 1.42
C PRO A 13 16.82 23.98 0.35
N LEU A 14 16.69 24.39 -0.92
CA LEU A 14 16.40 23.51 -2.04
C LEU A 14 17.36 23.74 -3.21
N GLY A 15 17.58 22.69 -4.00
CA GLY A 15 18.28 22.79 -5.28
C GLY A 15 17.38 23.19 -6.46
N TYR A 16 16.07 23.38 -6.23
CA TYR A 16 15.05 23.70 -7.23
C TYR A 16 14.07 24.73 -6.66
N ASP A 17 13.33 25.42 -7.53
CA ASP A 17 12.25 26.32 -7.15
C ASP A 17 10.96 25.57 -6.85
N GLY A 18 10.33 25.85 -5.71
CA GLY A 18 9.06 25.24 -5.31
C GLY A 18 9.02 24.73 -3.88
N LEU A 19 8.03 23.90 -3.59
CA LEU A 19 7.84 23.27 -2.28
C LEU A 19 8.77 22.07 -2.08
N CYS A 20 9.32 21.92 -0.88
CA CYS A 20 9.95 20.65 -0.50
C CYS A 20 8.93 19.52 -0.46
N TRP A 21 9.39 18.27 -0.57
CA TRP A 21 8.53 17.10 -0.57
C TRP A 21 7.50 17.10 0.58
N LYS A 22 7.94 17.40 1.80
CA LYS A 22 7.05 17.47 2.97
C LYS A 22 5.92 18.49 2.82
N CYS A 23 6.25 19.71 2.37
CA CYS A 23 5.24 20.75 2.17
C CYS A 23 4.31 20.46 1.00
N LYS A 24 4.83 19.81 -0.06
CA LYS A 24 4.03 19.36 -1.19
C LYS A 24 3.01 18.31 -0.75
N CYS A 25 3.43 17.27 -0.04
CA CYS A 25 2.53 16.25 0.50
C CYS A 25 1.48 16.84 1.44
N GLU A 26 1.87 17.79 2.31
CA GLU A 26 0.92 18.44 3.22
C GLU A 26 -0.10 19.30 2.47
N GLN A 27 0.31 19.98 1.39
CA GLN A 27 -0.60 20.73 0.54
C GLN A 27 -1.55 19.82 -0.21
N GLU A 28 -1.06 18.72 -0.77
CA GLU A 28 -1.86 17.72 -1.45
C GLU A 28 -2.87 17.10 -0.50
N ARG A 29 -2.43 16.75 0.73
CA ARG A 29 -3.32 16.25 1.79
C ARG A 29 -4.43 17.23 2.13
N LYS A 30 -4.10 18.53 2.29
CA LYS A 30 -5.11 19.57 2.57
C LYS A 30 -6.09 19.73 1.43
N THR A 31 -5.62 19.67 0.19
CA THR A 31 -6.47 19.71 -1.00
C THR A 31 -7.41 18.51 -1.05
N ALA A 32 -6.87 17.31 -0.81
CA ALA A 32 -7.66 16.10 -0.75
C ALA A 32 -8.73 16.16 0.35
N LEU A 33 -8.40 16.62 1.56
CA LEU A 33 -9.34 16.77 2.67
C LEU A 33 -10.50 17.77 2.39
N ALA A 34 -10.41 18.55 1.34
CA ALA A 34 -11.47 19.47 0.91
C ALA A 34 -12.44 18.86 -0.13
N TRP A 35 -12.24 17.60 -0.53
CA TRP A 35 -13.14 16.97 -1.51
C TRP A 35 -14.53 16.73 -0.95
N THR A 36 -15.55 17.00 -1.79
CA THR A 36 -16.93 16.65 -1.46
C THR A 36 -17.15 15.13 -1.58
N PRO A 37 -18.20 14.58 -0.96
CA PRO A 37 -18.57 13.17 -1.13
C PRO A 37 -18.72 12.75 -2.60
N GLU A 38 -19.24 13.63 -3.44
CA GLU A 38 -19.40 13.37 -4.88
C GLU A 38 -18.06 13.29 -5.61
N GLN A 39 -17.11 14.14 -5.22
CA GLN A 39 -15.75 14.11 -5.77
C GLN A 39 -15.03 12.83 -5.35
N ILE A 40 -15.17 12.42 -4.10
CA ILE A 40 -14.63 11.13 -3.61
C ILE A 40 -15.22 9.97 -4.40
N ALA A 41 -16.55 9.92 -4.56
CA ALA A 41 -17.21 8.86 -5.31
C ALA A 41 -16.78 8.82 -6.79
N ALA A 42 -16.59 9.97 -7.42
CA ALA A 42 -16.10 10.06 -8.79
C ALA A 42 -14.68 9.50 -8.91
N LYS A 43 -13.79 9.84 -7.96
CA LYS A 43 -12.41 9.32 -7.93
C LYS A 43 -12.35 7.82 -7.65
N GLN A 44 -13.19 7.31 -6.74
CA GLN A 44 -13.31 5.88 -6.49
C GLN A 44 -13.73 5.11 -7.75
N LYS A 45 -14.73 5.61 -8.47
CA LYS A 45 -15.18 5.01 -9.72
C LYS A 45 -14.10 5.03 -10.79
N ASN A 46 -13.39 6.15 -10.93
CA ASN A 46 -12.29 6.27 -11.86
C ASN A 46 -11.16 5.30 -11.53
N LEU A 47 -10.81 5.20 -10.25
CA LEU A 47 -9.79 4.28 -9.76
C LEU A 47 -10.13 2.82 -10.10
N ILE A 48 -11.38 2.38 -9.89
CA ILE A 48 -11.81 1.02 -10.25
C ILE A 48 -11.64 0.75 -11.75
N GLN A 49 -12.00 1.73 -12.59
CA GLN A 49 -11.90 1.59 -14.05
C GLN A 49 -10.45 1.50 -14.55
N ASN A 50 -9.53 2.14 -13.84
CA ASN A 50 -8.12 2.26 -14.22
C ASN A 50 -7.17 1.57 -13.23
N ILE A 51 -7.67 0.62 -12.45
CA ILE A 51 -6.96 0.03 -11.32
C ILE A 51 -5.59 -0.57 -11.71
N HIS A 52 -5.48 -1.11 -12.91
CA HIS A 52 -4.25 -1.69 -13.46
C HIS A 52 -3.13 -0.66 -13.64
N ARG A 53 -3.46 0.64 -13.71
CA ARG A 53 -2.49 1.74 -13.88
C ARG A 53 -1.79 2.12 -12.57
N LEU A 54 -2.28 1.64 -11.43
CA LEU A 54 -1.64 1.91 -10.12
C LEU A 54 -0.22 1.37 -10.02
N ALA A 55 0.14 0.35 -10.79
CA ALA A 55 1.49 -0.17 -10.83
C ALA A 55 2.51 0.82 -11.43
N ASP A 56 2.05 1.82 -12.17
CA ASP A 56 2.87 2.89 -12.72
C ASP A 56 2.85 4.11 -11.79
N MET A 57 3.93 4.33 -11.07
CA MET A 57 4.06 5.44 -10.12
C MET A 57 4.04 6.83 -10.76
N GLU A 58 4.28 6.93 -12.07
CA GLU A 58 4.23 8.19 -12.83
C GLU A 58 2.81 8.49 -13.33
N ASP A 59 1.89 7.53 -13.22
CA ASP A 59 0.52 7.70 -13.68
C ASP A 59 -0.28 8.63 -12.74
N PRO A 60 -1.10 9.54 -13.28
CA PRO A 60 -2.01 10.38 -12.48
C PRO A 60 -2.95 9.60 -11.55
N GLU A 61 -3.37 8.39 -11.93
CA GLU A 61 -4.22 7.52 -11.10
C GLU A 61 -3.52 7.13 -9.79
N CYS A 62 -2.21 6.91 -9.83
CA CYS A 62 -1.43 6.64 -8.63
C CYS A 62 -1.49 7.84 -7.66
N THR A 63 -1.41 9.07 -8.18
CA THR A 63 -1.55 10.29 -7.37
C THR A 63 -2.94 10.38 -6.73
N ASP A 64 -4.00 10.11 -7.47
CA ASP A 64 -5.37 10.11 -6.97
C ASP A 64 -5.58 9.04 -5.89
N PHE A 65 -5.00 7.87 -6.06
CA PHE A 65 -5.00 6.82 -5.04
C PHE A 65 -4.35 7.29 -3.72
N TRP A 66 -3.15 7.86 -3.77
CA TRP A 66 -2.46 8.35 -2.57
C TRP A 66 -3.24 9.47 -1.87
N GLN A 67 -3.95 10.30 -2.63
CA GLN A 67 -4.85 11.30 -2.07
C GLN A 67 -6.07 10.67 -1.40
N LEU A 68 -6.67 9.64 -2.03
CA LEU A 68 -7.80 8.89 -1.46
C LEU A 68 -7.43 8.17 -0.16
N LEU A 69 -6.20 7.68 -0.01
CA LEU A 69 -5.71 7.10 1.25
C LEU A 69 -5.75 8.06 2.43
N GLY A 70 -5.74 9.38 2.18
CA GLY A 70 -5.95 10.39 3.22
C GLY A 70 -7.34 10.34 3.87
N TYR A 71 -8.30 9.70 3.19
CA TYR A 71 -9.64 9.43 3.69
C TYR A 71 -9.74 7.95 4.04
N ARG A 72 -9.73 7.60 5.33
CA ARG A 72 -9.69 6.21 5.79
C ARG A 72 -10.74 5.29 5.16
N ASP A 73 -11.93 5.84 4.90
CA ASP A 73 -13.07 5.09 4.37
C ASP A 73 -13.23 5.22 2.83
N ALA A 74 -12.27 5.88 2.17
CA ALA A 74 -12.37 6.08 0.72
C ALA A 74 -11.89 4.88 -0.09
N ILE A 75 -11.03 4.02 0.47
CA ILE A 75 -10.64 2.76 -0.15
C ILE A 75 -11.67 1.72 0.22
N THR A 76 -12.61 1.50 -0.70
CA THR A 76 -13.75 0.61 -0.47
C THR A 76 -13.41 -0.86 -0.78
N PRO A 77 -14.19 -1.82 -0.24
CA PRO A 77 -14.06 -3.23 -0.60
C PRO A 77 -14.14 -3.51 -2.12
N GLU A 78 -14.89 -2.69 -2.86
CA GLU A 78 -14.98 -2.81 -4.32
C GLU A 78 -13.65 -2.48 -5.00
N ILE A 79 -12.96 -1.41 -4.56
CA ILE A 79 -11.62 -1.05 -5.04
C ILE A 79 -10.64 -2.20 -4.74
N GLN A 80 -10.69 -2.74 -3.54
CA GLN A 80 -9.80 -3.82 -3.11
C GLN A 80 -10.02 -5.11 -3.92
N ARG A 81 -11.28 -5.47 -4.19
CA ARG A 81 -11.61 -6.60 -5.06
C ARG A 81 -11.19 -6.36 -6.51
N ALA A 82 -11.36 -5.14 -7.02
CA ALA A 82 -10.92 -4.78 -8.37
C ALA A 82 -9.39 -4.87 -8.48
N ALA A 83 -8.64 -4.40 -7.49
CA ALA A 83 -7.19 -4.51 -7.44
C ALA A 83 -6.73 -5.98 -7.42
N LEU A 84 -7.35 -6.81 -6.57
CA LEU A 84 -7.06 -8.24 -6.50
C LEU A 84 -7.34 -8.93 -7.84
N ALA A 85 -8.49 -8.67 -8.45
CA ALA A 85 -8.87 -9.24 -9.74
C ALA A 85 -7.94 -8.82 -10.89
N ALA A 86 -7.37 -7.61 -10.81
CA ALA A 86 -6.41 -7.10 -11.78
C ALA A 86 -4.95 -7.53 -11.50
N GLY A 87 -4.68 -8.26 -10.40
CA GLY A 87 -3.33 -8.64 -9.99
C GLY A 87 -2.46 -7.45 -9.55
N VAL A 88 -3.06 -6.40 -9.02
CA VAL A 88 -2.35 -5.21 -8.55
C VAL A 88 -1.99 -5.40 -7.09
N PHE A 89 -0.72 -5.72 -6.82
CA PHE A 89 -0.18 -5.93 -5.46
C PHE A 89 0.74 -4.80 -5.00
N TRP A 90 0.75 -3.70 -5.73
CA TRP A 90 1.43 -2.46 -5.38
C TRP A 90 0.59 -1.26 -5.85
N PRO A 91 0.39 -0.23 -5.01
CA PRO A 91 0.83 -0.11 -3.61
C PRO A 91 0.02 -1.00 -2.64
N CYS A 92 0.71 -1.59 -1.68
CA CYS A 92 0.12 -2.58 -0.76
C CYS A 92 -0.97 -2.00 0.16
N GLU A 93 -0.92 -0.69 0.41
CA GLU A 93 -1.85 0.05 1.24
C GLU A 93 -3.30 -0.01 0.74
N ILE A 94 -3.51 -0.37 -0.53
CA ILE A 94 -4.86 -0.57 -1.09
C ILE A 94 -5.63 -1.65 -0.31
N TYR A 95 -4.91 -2.59 0.31
CA TYR A 95 -5.49 -3.70 1.06
C TYR A 95 -5.66 -3.42 2.55
N TYR A 96 -5.50 -2.17 2.98
CA TYR A 96 -5.66 -1.79 4.39
C TYR A 96 -7.06 -2.15 4.88
N HIS A 97 -7.12 -3.01 5.91
CA HIS A 97 -8.36 -3.55 6.46
C HIS A 97 -9.32 -4.16 5.41
N ALA A 98 -8.78 -4.76 4.35
CA ALA A 98 -9.59 -5.43 3.35
C ALA A 98 -10.42 -6.58 3.95
N PRO A 99 -11.62 -6.86 3.39
CA PRO A 99 -12.48 -7.91 3.89
C PRO A 99 -11.87 -9.31 3.72
N ALA A 100 -12.41 -10.29 4.45
CA ALA A 100 -11.87 -11.64 4.51
C ALA A 100 -11.76 -12.33 3.15
N ASP A 101 -12.71 -12.12 2.25
CA ASP A 101 -12.69 -12.67 0.88
C ASP A 101 -11.50 -12.16 0.06
N VAL A 102 -11.12 -10.89 0.23
CA VAL A 102 -9.92 -10.32 -0.37
C VAL A 102 -8.66 -10.93 0.26
N GLY A 103 -8.64 -11.08 1.59
CA GLY A 103 -7.55 -11.76 2.29
C GLY A 103 -7.32 -13.19 1.79
N GLU A 104 -8.38 -13.97 1.61
CA GLU A 104 -8.32 -15.31 1.03
C GLU A 104 -7.76 -15.31 -0.40
N GLY A 105 -8.18 -14.33 -1.22
CA GLY A 105 -7.65 -14.16 -2.56
C GLY A 105 -6.16 -13.83 -2.58
N LEU A 106 -5.68 -12.98 -1.67
CA LEU A 106 -4.25 -12.65 -1.51
C LEU A 106 -3.45 -13.89 -1.08
N ILE A 107 -3.97 -14.69 -0.15
CA ILE A 107 -3.34 -15.96 0.26
C ILE A 107 -3.23 -16.91 -0.93
N HIS A 108 -4.30 -17.06 -1.70
CA HIS A 108 -4.29 -17.90 -2.90
C HIS A 108 -3.26 -17.42 -3.93
N ALA A 109 -3.19 -16.14 -4.19
CA ALA A 109 -2.18 -15.54 -5.08
C ALA A 109 -0.75 -15.82 -4.57
N LEU A 110 -0.51 -15.63 -3.26
CA LEU A 110 0.79 -15.91 -2.64
C LEU A 110 1.21 -17.38 -2.75
N LEU A 111 0.27 -18.31 -2.60
CA LEU A 111 0.55 -19.73 -2.73
C LEU A 111 0.79 -20.15 -4.18
N SER A 112 0.26 -19.40 -5.14
CA SER A 112 0.33 -19.71 -6.57
C SER A 112 1.53 -19.06 -7.26
N THR A 113 2.05 -17.93 -6.77
CA THR A 113 3.14 -17.22 -7.44
C THR A 113 4.47 -17.97 -7.35
N GLU A 114 5.24 -17.90 -8.42
CA GLU A 114 6.65 -18.36 -8.50
C GLU A 114 7.63 -17.16 -8.47
N ASP A 115 7.13 -15.94 -8.54
CA ASP A 115 7.94 -14.72 -8.52
C ASP A 115 8.18 -14.24 -7.08
N SER A 116 9.46 -14.08 -6.70
CA SER A 116 9.85 -13.67 -5.35
C SER A 116 9.52 -12.21 -5.04
N SER A 117 9.48 -11.34 -6.05
CA SER A 117 9.13 -9.93 -5.88
C SER A 117 7.63 -9.77 -5.69
N GLU A 118 6.84 -10.48 -6.50
CA GLU A 118 5.40 -10.55 -6.33
C GLU A 118 5.01 -11.15 -4.97
N ALA A 119 5.68 -12.24 -4.56
CA ALA A 119 5.47 -12.83 -3.24
C ALA A 119 5.77 -11.85 -2.10
N SER A 120 6.81 -11.02 -2.21
CA SER A 120 7.11 -9.97 -1.24
C SER A 120 6.01 -8.93 -1.17
N ASN A 121 5.50 -8.47 -2.30
CA ASN A 121 4.37 -7.52 -2.35
C ASN A 121 3.10 -8.14 -1.74
N LEU A 122 2.77 -9.37 -2.10
CA LEU A 122 1.61 -10.08 -1.56
C LEU A 122 1.68 -10.23 -0.03
N MET A 123 2.86 -10.47 0.52
CA MET A 123 3.03 -10.51 1.98
C MET A 123 2.81 -9.14 2.62
N CYS A 124 3.29 -8.06 2.00
CA CYS A 124 2.98 -6.71 2.45
C CYS A 124 1.46 -6.45 2.39
N CYS A 125 0.79 -6.85 1.31
CA CYS A 125 -0.67 -6.73 1.18
C CYS A 125 -1.42 -7.46 2.31
N LEU A 126 -1.00 -8.68 2.65
CA LEU A 126 -1.57 -9.45 3.75
C LEU A 126 -1.32 -8.81 5.11
N ALA A 127 -0.15 -8.20 5.31
CA ALA A 127 0.13 -7.44 6.53
C ALA A 127 -0.79 -6.22 6.66
N PHE A 128 -1.05 -5.49 5.57
CA PHE A 128 -1.99 -4.36 5.55
C PHE A 128 -3.44 -4.81 5.74
N GLN A 129 -3.82 -5.95 5.20
CA GLN A 129 -5.14 -6.55 5.38
C GLN A 129 -5.41 -6.89 6.86
N GLY A 130 -4.39 -7.35 7.60
CA GLY A 130 -4.42 -7.47 9.06
C GLY A 130 -5.21 -8.68 9.59
N ASP A 131 -5.59 -9.65 8.76
CA ASP A 131 -6.22 -10.89 9.20
C ASP A 131 -5.19 -11.82 9.87
N GLY A 132 -5.51 -12.33 11.06
CA GLY A 132 -4.65 -13.26 11.79
C GLY A 132 -4.31 -14.54 11.03
N ARG A 133 -5.18 -15.00 10.13
CA ARG A 133 -4.94 -16.15 9.25
C ARG A 133 -3.79 -15.92 8.26
N ALA A 134 -3.60 -14.69 7.83
CA ALA A 134 -2.47 -14.33 6.98
C ALA A 134 -1.13 -14.58 7.68
N LEU A 135 -1.05 -14.31 8.99
CA LEU A 135 0.14 -14.61 9.76
C LEU A 135 0.43 -16.11 9.84
N GLU A 136 -0.58 -16.93 10.09
CA GLU A 136 -0.42 -18.38 10.13
C GLU A 136 0.11 -18.89 8.79
N THR A 137 -0.47 -18.42 7.68
CA THR A 137 0.00 -18.73 6.33
C THR A 137 1.45 -18.30 6.12
N LEU A 138 1.84 -17.10 6.56
CA LEU A 138 3.22 -16.60 6.43
C LEU A 138 4.20 -17.46 7.24
N LEU A 139 3.83 -17.87 8.46
CA LEU A 139 4.65 -18.74 9.30
C LEU A 139 4.79 -20.15 8.70
N GLU A 140 3.73 -20.69 8.10
CA GLU A 140 3.79 -21.96 7.36
C GLU A 140 4.69 -21.84 6.13
N LEU A 141 4.65 -20.70 5.43
CA LEU A 141 5.47 -20.42 4.26
C LEU A 141 6.96 -20.32 4.59
N GLU A 142 7.35 -19.79 5.75
CA GLU A 142 8.75 -19.78 6.20
C GLU A 142 9.35 -21.19 6.28
N ASN A 143 8.53 -22.17 6.57
CA ASN A 143 8.94 -23.57 6.71
C ASN A 143 8.80 -24.37 5.40
N HIS A 144 8.29 -23.77 4.33
CA HIS A 144 8.00 -24.51 3.09
C HIS A 144 9.27 -24.66 2.22
N PRO A 145 9.48 -25.85 1.56
CA PRO A 145 10.72 -26.18 0.85
C PRO A 145 10.95 -25.43 -0.48
N ARG A 146 10.02 -24.62 -0.99
CA ARG A 146 10.21 -23.87 -2.24
C ARG A 146 11.36 -22.87 -2.13
N SER A 147 12.18 -22.76 -3.19
CA SER A 147 13.48 -22.05 -3.18
C SER A 147 13.36 -20.54 -2.92
N TRP A 148 12.32 -19.88 -3.42
CA TRP A 148 12.11 -18.45 -3.21
C TRP A 148 11.73 -18.12 -1.75
N ARG A 149 11.09 -19.02 -1.04
CA ARG A 149 10.68 -18.87 0.37
C ARG A 149 11.85 -18.79 1.34
N LYS A 150 12.99 -19.42 1.00
CA LYS A 150 14.24 -19.30 1.79
C LYS A 150 14.89 -17.92 1.70
N LYS A 151 14.49 -17.11 0.71
CA LYS A 151 15.00 -15.74 0.48
C LYS A 151 14.06 -14.66 1.00
N LEU A 152 12.86 -15.04 1.43
CA LEU A 152 11.88 -14.11 1.96
C LEU A 152 12.29 -13.65 3.35
N TYR A 153 12.86 -12.46 3.39
CA TYR A 153 12.98 -11.70 4.62
C TYR A 153 11.83 -10.71 4.68
N VAL A 154 10.85 -11.00 5.51
CA VAL A 154 9.82 -10.02 5.84
C VAL A 154 10.31 -9.22 7.03
N ASP A 155 10.57 -7.94 6.82
CA ASP A 155 10.96 -7.05 7.91
C ASP A 155 9.85 -7.02 8.98
N PRO A 156 10.12 -7.44 10.21
CA PRO A 156 9.14 -7.40 11.30
C PRO A 156 8.55 -6.00 11.54
N SER A 157 9.25 -4.93 11.12
CA SER A 157 8.76 -3.56 11.22
C SER A 157 7.55 -3.30 10.34
N ILE A 158 7.43 -3.99 9.20
CA ILE A 158 6.27 -3.90 8.31
C ILE A 158 5.02 -4.41 9.02
N TYR A 159 5.11 -5.52 9.73
CA TYR A 159 3.99 -6.06 10.50
C TYR A 159 3.57 -5.13 11.64
N ALA A 160 4.52 -4.52 12.33
CA ALA A 160 4.24 -3.56 13.39
C ALA A 160 3.54 -2.30 12.87
N GLN A 161 3.89 -1.83 11.68
CA GLN A 161 3.27 -0.66 11.04
C GLN A 161 1.85 -0.95 10.53
N CYS A 162 1.60 -2.18 10.10
CA CYS A 162 0.38 -2.55 9.39
C CYS A 162 -0.77 -3.07 10.26
N GLY A 163 -0.67 -3.12 11.55
CA GLY A 163 -1.81 -3.64 12.34
C GLY A 163 -1.56 -3.77 13.84
N GLY A 164 -0.49 -3.21 14.35
CA GLY A 164 -0.15 -3.33 15.77
C GLY A 164 0.23 -4.76 16.16
N TRP A 165 0.67 -5.56 15.22
CA TRP A 165 1.12 -6.92 15.45
C TRP A 165 2.51 -6.87 16.05
N THR A 166 2.61 -7.20 17.33
CA THR A 166 3.89 -7.37 18.01
C THR A 166 4.32 -8.82 17.93
N PHE A 167 5.37 -9.07 17.16
CA PHE A 167 6.03 -10.37 17.16
C PHE A 167 7.11 -10.40 18.23
N ASN A 168 7.12 -11.43 19.06
CA ASN A 168 8.32 -11.78 19.79
C ASN A 168 9.30 -12.48 18.80
N LYS A 169 10.56 -12.67 19.22
CA LYS A 169 11.61 -13.35 18.43
C LYS A 169 11.25 -14.79 18.00
N LYS A 170 10.09 -15.33 18.40
CA LYS A 170 9.58 -16.66 18.08
C LYS A 170 8.31 -16.61 17.22
N GLY A 171 7.92 -15.43 16.70
CA GLY A 171 6.71 -15.28 15.90
C GLY A 171 5.39 -15.48 16.66
N GLN A 172 5.43 -15.45 17.99
CA GLN A 172 4.22 -15.56 18.83
C GLN A 172 3.72 -14.15 19.19
N ARG A 173 2.39 -13.97 19.19
CA ARG A 173 1.72 -12.73 19.65
C ARG A 173 2.05 -12.40 21.08
#